data_c52f4205c9995a26d0ffd3a724ad8271
#
_entry.id   c52f4205c9995a26d0ffd3a724ad8271
#
_cell.length_a   1.000
_cell.length_b   1.000
_cell.length_c   1.000
_cell.angle_alpha   90.00
_cell.angle_beta   90.00
_cell.angle_gamma   90.00
#
_symmetry.space_group_name_H-M   'P 1'
#
loop_
_entity.id
_entity.type
_entity.pdbx_description
1 polymer ?
#
loop_
_entity_poly.entity_id
_entity_poly.type
_entity_poly.pdbx_seq_one_letter_code
_entity_poly.pdbx_strand_id
1 'polypeptide(L)'
;DRDKYSFHSFGAFFVKVKVDPLTGTVKVEKVVSVMDIGKILNEKTAKSQIMGGAIFGIGMALMEEGTYDQNTGRIVKKDLAAYHLPVHADIPEFDIQFTNKPDYNIGLVGARGAGEIGITGITAAIVNAIYHATGKRVRDIPVTSDKLIS
;
A
#
# COMPACT_ATOMS: atom_id res chain seq x y z
N ASP A 1 18.51 25.96 -5.52
CA ASP A 1 17.18 26.04 -6.15
C ASP A 1 16.04 25.43 -5.33
N ARG A 2 16.33 24.87 -4.14
CA ARG A 2 15.30 24.29 -3.25
C ARG A 2 14.21 25.30 -2.86
N ASP A 3 14.54 26.57 -2.78
CA ASP A 3 13.59 27.65 -2.44
C ASP A 3 12.69 28.07 -3.62
N LYS A 4 12.98 27.60 -4.82
CA LYS A 4 12.23 27.96 -6.04
C LYS A 4 11.26 26.88 -6.49
N TYR A 5 11.48 25.62 -6.09
CA TYR A 5 10.74 24.49 -6.59
C TYR A 5 10.30 23.57 -5.45
N SER A 6 9.10 23.01 -5.58
CA SER A 6 8.60 21.95 -4.70
C SER A 6 8.85 20.60 -5.40
N PHE A 7 9.70 19.76 -4.81
CA PHE A 7 10.09 18.49 -5.39
C PHE A 7 9.33 17.35 -4.71
N HIS A 8 8.36 16.76 -5.42
CA HIS A 8 7.57 15.65 -4.93
C HIS A 8 7.47 14.55 -5.97
N SER A 9 7.51 13.30 -5.51
CA SER A 9 6.99 12.18 -6.28
C SER A 9 5.52 12.00 -5.93
N PHE A 10 4.70 11.56 -6.87
CA PHE A 10 3.27 11.34 -6.67
C PHE A 10 2.77 10.19 -7.54
N GLY A 11 1.59 9.71 -7.24
CA GLY A 11 1.00 8.62 -7.98
C GLY A 11 -0.46 8.38 -7.61
N ALA A 12 -1.06 7.45 -8.32
CA ALA A 12 -2.42 6.98 -8.07
C ALA A 12 -2.45 5.47 -7.98
N PHE A 13 -3.30 4.95 -7.08
CA PHE A 13 -3.54 3.53 -6.89
C PHE A 13 -5.00 3.20 -7.15
N PHE A 14 -5.22 2.10 -7.86
CA PHE A 14 -6.53 1.49 -8.08
C PHE A 14 -6.45 0.04 -7.63
N VAL A 15 -7.41 -0.39 -6.84
CA VAL A 15 -7.39 -1.73 -6.24
C VAL A 15 -8.68 -2.45 -6.54
N LYS A 16 -8.57 -3.71 -6.94
CA LYS A 16 -9.68 -4.64 -7.03
C LYS A 16 -9.61 -5.62 -5.88
N VAL A 17 -10.69 -5.71 -5.09
CA VAL A 17 -10.83 -6.66 -3.99
C VAL A 17 -11.96 -7.63 -4.26
N LYS A 18 -11.87 -8.81 -3.65
CA LYS A 18 -12.97 -9.76 -3.48
C LYS A 18 -13.24 -9.89 -2.00
N VAL A 19 -14.51 -9.71 -1.60
CA VAL A 19 -14.96 -9.87 -0.21
C VAL A 19 -15.95 -11.04 -0.16
N ASP A 20 -15.69 -11.99 0.72
CA ASP A 20 -16.64 -13.06 1.00
C ASP A 20 -17.72 -12.52 1.97
N PRO A 21 -18.99 -12.47 1.58
CA PRO A 21 -20.03 -11.89 2.41
C PRO A 21 -20.37 -12.71 3.66
N LEU A 22 -20.03 -14.01 3.67
CA LEU A 22 -20.32 -14.89 4.80
C LEU A 22 -19.24 -14.85 5.86
N THR A 23 -17.98 -14.79 5.43
CA THR A 23 -16.82 -14.85 6.33
C THR A 23 -16.19 -13.48 6.59
N GLY A 24 -16.53 -12.45 5.79
CA GLY A 24 -15.87 -11.15 5.85
C GLY A 24 -14.41 -11.17 5.34
N THR A 25 -13.95 -12.28 4.77
CA THR A 25 -12.59 -12.42 4.27
C THR A 25 -12.37 -11.53 3.04
N VAL A 26 -11.32 -10.72 3.07
CA VAL A 26 -10.92 -9.83 1.98
C VAL A 26 -9.71 -10.40 1.27
N LYS A 27 -9.77 -10.47 -0.06
CA LYS A 27 -8.63 -10.77 -0.92
C LYS A 27 -8.40 -9.62 -1.89
N VAL A 28 -7.18 -9.09 -1.93
CA VAL A 28 -6.75 -8.17 -2.97
C VAL A 28 -6.44 -8.99 -4.22
N GLU A 29 -7.15 -8.74 -5.32
CA GLU A 29 -6.96 -9.48 -6.58
C GLU A 29 -6.01 -8.77 -7.52
N LYS A 30 -6.09 -7.43 -7.59
CA LYS A 30 -5.27 -6.63 -8.51
C LYS A 30 -4.98 -5.25 -7.94
N VAL A 31 -3.76 -4.80 -8.15
CA VAL A 31 -3.31 -3.42 -7.90
C VAL A 31 -2.84 -2.82 -9.20
N VAL A 32 -3.43 -1.70 -9.60
CA VAL A 32 -2.95 -0.86 -10.69
C VAL A 32 -2.38 0.41 -10.10
N SER A 33 -1.18 0.80 -10.49
CA SER A 33 -0.57 2.03 -10.04
C SER A 33 0.09 2.80 -11.18
N VAL A 34 -0.06 4.12 -11.15
CA VAL A 34 0.63 5.03 -12.07
C VAL A 34 1.47 5.99 -11.23
N MET A 35 2.78 6.00 -11.44
CA MET A 35 3.72 6.75 -10.63
C MET A 35 4.47 7.80 -11.46
N ASP A 36 4.58 8.99 -10.91
CA ASP A 36 5.48 10.03 -11.40
C ASP A 36 6.67 10.17 -10.44
N ILE A 37 7.76 9.54 -10.81
CA ILE A 37 9.03 9.52 -10.07
C ILE A 37 10.18 10.11 -10.90
N GLY A 38 9.86 10.95 -11.88
CA GLY A 38 10.83 11.51 -12.80
C GLY A 38 11.31 10.49 -13.83
N LYS A 39 12.57 10.61 -14.24
CA LYS A 39 13.19 9.67 -15.19
C LYS A 39 13.39 8.30 -14.58
N ILE A 40 12.93 7.26 -15.28
CA ILE A 40 13.14 5.88 -14.88
C ILE A 40 14.54 5.43 -15.35
N LEU A 41 15.42 5.11 -14.39
CA LEU A 41 16.77 4.64 -14.68
C LEU A 41 16.80 3.13 -14.94
N ASN A 42 16.02 2.38 -14.18
CA ASN A 42 15.85 0.94 -14.34
C ASN A 42 14.41 0.57 -13.98
N GLU A 43 13.66 0.16 -14.99
CA GLU A 43 12.22 -0.11 -14.83
C GLU A 43 11.95 -1.31 -13.91
N LYS A 44 12.78 -2.36 -14.00
CA LYS A 44 12.62 -3.56 -13.18
C LYS A 44 12.77 -3.26 -11.70
N THR A 45 13.81 -2.53 -11.31
CA THR A 45 14.03 -2.17 -9.90
C THR A 45 13.03 -1.13 -9.42
N ALA A 46 12.62 -0.18 -10.25
CA ALA A 46 11.58 0.78 -9.93
C ALA A 46 10.23 0.07 -9.66
N LYS A 47 9.81 -0.84 -10.54
CA LYS A 47 8.61 -1.67 -10.31
C LYS A 47 8.70 -2.48 -9.03
N SER A 48 9.87 -3.07 -8.74
CA SER A 48 10.09 -3.83 -7.50
C SER A 48 9.91 -2.96 -6.24
N GLN A 49 10.37 -1.72 -6.25
CA GLN A 49 10.17 -0.79 -5.12
C GLN A 49 8.69 -0.46 -4.91
N ILE A 50 7.97 -0.14 -5.98
CA ILE A 50 6.53 0.15 -5.89
C ILE A 50 5.75 -1.07 -5.41
N MET A 51 6.05 -2.25 -5.94
CA MET A 51 5.43 -3.52 -5.54
C MET A 51 5.69 -3.82 -4.05
N GLY A 52 6.94 -3.70 -3.60
CA GLY A 52 7.30 -3.91 -2.20
C GLY A 52 6.53 -2.98 -1.26
N GLY A 53 6.47 -1.67 -1.58
CA GLY A 53 5.69 -0.71 -0.82
C GLY A 53 4.19 -1.05 -0.80
N ALA A 54 3.64 -1.48 -1.93
CA ALA A 54 2.22 -1.88 -2.00
C ALA A 54 1.92 -3.13 -1.17
N ILE A 55 2.85 -4.10 -1.10
CA ILE A 55 2.71 -5.29 -0.25
C ILE A 55 2.69 -4.90 1.23
N PHE A 56 3.55 -3.98 1.67
CA PHE A 56 3.47 -3.43 3.03
C PHE A 56 2.11 -2.76 3.28
N GLY A 57 1.59 -2.00 2.32
CA GLY A 57 0.27 -1.38 2.45
C GLY A 57 -0.89 -2.38 2.51
N ILE A 58 -0.77 -3.55 1.85
CA ILE A 58 -1.73 -4.66 1.98
C ILE A 58 -1.67 -5.21 3.42
N GLY A 59 -0.48 -5.47 3.94
CA GLY A 59 -0.29 -5.91 5.33
C GLY A 59 -0.92 -4.93 6.32
N MET A 60 -0.61 -3.65 6.20
CA MET A 60 -1.17 -2.57 7.03
C MET A 60 -2.71 -2.51 6.94
N ALA A 61 -3.27 -2.70 5.74
CA ALA A 61 -4.72 -2.62 5.54
C ALA A 61 -5.48 -3.80 6.14
N LEU A 62 -4.93 -5.02 6.11
CA LEU A 62 -5.69 -6.25 6.31
C LEU A 62 -5.17 -7.17 7.43
N MET A 63 -3.91 -7.07 7.85
CA MET A 63 -3.25 -8.10 8.64
C MET A 63 -2.48 -7.58 9.85
N GLU A 64 -1.70 -6.51 9.66
CA GLU A 64 -0.73 -6.04 10.65
C GLU A 64 -1.43 -5.25 11.75
N GLU A 65 -1.31 -5.71 12.98
CA GLU A 65 -1.89 -5.06 14.14
C GLU A 65 -0.92 -5.07 15.31
N GLY A 66 -0.43 -3.89 15.69
CA GLY A 66 0.38 -3.68 16.89
C GLY A 66 -0.52 -3.45 18.11
N THR A 67 -0.60 -4.43 19.00
CA THR A 67 -1.39 -4.32 20.22
C THR A 67 -0.50 -4.25 21.45
N TYR A 68 -0.91 -3.42 22.42
CA TYR A 68 -0.27 -3.29 23.72
C TYR A 68 -1.18 -3.83 24.83
N ASP A 69 -0.59 -4.56 25.77
CA ASP A 69 -1.27 -4.91 27.01
C ASP A 69 -1.49 -3.63 27.84
N GLN A 70 -2.74 -3.30 28.11
CA GLN A 70 -3.12 -2.06 28.80
C GLN A 70 -2.63 -2.01 30.26
N ASN A 71 -2.39 -3.15 30.89
CA ASN A 71 -1.94 -3.23 32.27
C ASN A 71 -0.41 -3.12 32.41
N THR A 72 0.31 -3.67 31.44
CA THR A 72 1.78 -3.78 31.51
C THR A 72 2.51 -2.88 30.54
N GLY A 73 1.83 -2.31 29.53
CA GLY A 73 2.42 -1.52 28.45
C GLY A 73 3.29 -2.34 27.49
N ARG A 74 3.25 -3.67 27.57
CA ARG A 74 4.07 -4.55 26.71
C ARG A 74 3.40 -4.79 25.37
N ILE A 75 4.21 -4.93 24.32
CA ILE A 75 3.73 -5.37 23.00
C ILE A 75 3.27 -6.84 23.12
N VAL A 76 2.02 -7.11 22.73
CA VAL A 76 1.43 -8.45 22.77
C VAL A 76 1.90 -9.29 21.58
N LYS A 77 1.78 -8.74 20.36
CA LYS A 77 2.17 -9.40 19.11
C LYS A 77 3.64 -9.09 18.81
N LYS A 78 4.56 -9.81 19.44
CA LYS A 78 6.00 -9.52 19.45
C LYS A 78 6.87 -10.43 18.56
N ASP A 79 6.25 -11.37 17.89
CA ASP A 79 6.94 -12.34 17.01
C ASP A 79 6.09 -12.64 15.77
N LEU A 80 6.68 -13.30 14.76
CA LEU A 80 6.02 -13.63 13.50
C LEU A 80 4.91 -14.67 13.62
N ALA A 81 4.76 -15.35 14.76
CA ALA A 81 3.63 -16.23 15.00
C ALA A 81 2.36 -15.44 15.37
N ALA A 82 2.52 -14.26 15.95
CA ALA A 82 1.42 -13.42 16.41
C ALA A 82 1.23 -12.16 15.54
N TYR A 83 2.30 -11.61 14.96
CA TYR A 83 2.26 -10.46 14.07
C TYR A 83 2.22 -10.93 12.61
N HIS A 84 1.06 -10.84 11.99
CA HIS A 84 0.82 -11.39 10.67
C HIS A 84 1.31 -10.46 9.56
N LEU A 85 2.13 -10.97 8.65
CA LEU A 85 2.60 -10.30 7.45
C LEU A 85 2.02 -10.98 6.20
N PRO A 86 1.87 -10.25 5.08
CA PRO A 86 1.49 -10.86 3.82
C PRO A 86 2.48 -11.93 3.39
N VAL A 87 1.97 -13.06 2.95
CA VAL A 87 2.75 -14.16 2.36
C VAL A 87 2.49 -14.25 0.85
N HIS A 88 3.21 -15.09 0.13
CA HIS A 88 3.09 -15.22 -1.33
C HIS A 88 1.65 -15.47 -1.82
N ALA A 89 0.82 -16.17 -1.03
CA ALA A 89 -0.58 -16.43 -1.36
C ALA A 89 -1.47 -15.17 -1.34
N ASP A 90 -1.01 -14.12 -0.65
CA ASP A 90 -1.74 -12.86 -0.52
C ASP A 90 -1.36 -11.84 -1.59
N ILE A 91 -0.28 -12.13 -2.36
CA ILE A 91 0.22 -11.20 -3.36
C ILE A 91 -0.70 -11.15 -4.57
N PRO A 92 -1.26 -9.96 -4.91
CA PRO A 92 -2.15 -9.79 -6.05
C PRO A 92 -1.39 -9.69 -7.38
N GLU A 93 -2.14 -9.61 -8.47
CA GLU A 93 -1.62 -9.14 -9.75
C GLU A 93 -1.25 -7.66 -9.65
N PHE A 94 -0.09 -7.28 -10.18
CA PHE A 94 0.37 -5.89 -10.24
C PHE A 94 0.47 -5.40 -11.69
N ASP A 95 -0.12 -4.23 -11.95
CA ASP A 95 0.09 -3.42 -13.15
C ASP A 95 0.68 -2.07 -12.72
N ILE A 96 1.99 -1.89 -12.90
CA ILE A 96 2.72 -0.72 -12.45
C ILE A 96 3.21 0.05 -13.68
N GLN A 97 2.76 1.29 -13.79
CA GLN A 97 3.07 2.19 -14.88
C GLN A 97 3.79 3.43 -14.37
N PHE A 98 4.62 4.04 -15.20
CA PHE A 98 5.35 5.26 -14.91
C PHE A 98 5.08 6.31 -15.97
N THR A 99 4.97 7.57 -15.56
CA THR A 99 4.88 8.70 -16.50
C THR A 99 6.18 8.92 -17.24
N ASN A 100 7.31 8.52 -16.62
CA ASN A 100 8.69 8.66 -17.13
C ASN A 100 9.00 10.07 -17.65
N LYS A 101 8.61 11.10 -16.88
CA LYS A 101 8.85 12.51 -17.17
C LYS A 101 10.07 12.99 -16.38
N PRO A 102 11.25 13.21 -17.02
CA PRO A 102 12.42 13.72 -16.34
C PRO A 102 12.16 15.07 -15.67
N ASP A 103 12.68 15.25 -14.47
CA ASP A 103 12.61 16.50 -13.72
C ASP A 103 14.02 17.07 -13.52
N TYR A 104 14.47 17.83 -14.49
CA TYR A 104 15.82 18.41 -14.48
C TYR A 104 16.00 19.55 -13.47
N ASN A 105 14.91 20.03 -12.81
CA ASN A 105 15.03 20.99 -11.73
C ASN A 105 15.61 20.37 -10.46
N ILE A 106 15.41 19.04 -10.27
CA ILE A 106 15.97 18.33 -9.12
C ILE A 106 17.44 17.93 -9.30
N GLY A 107 17.88 17.79 -10.55
CA GLY A 107 19.26 17.43 -10.88
C GLY A 107 19.44 16.93 -12.30
N LEU A 108 20.70 16.75 -12.72
CA LEU A 108 21.08 16.38 -14.09
C LEU A 108 20.47 15.05 -14.57
N VAL A 109 20.20 14.15 -13.67
CA VAL A 109 19.61 12.84 -14.00
C VAL A 109 18.11 12.94 -14.25
N GLY A 110 17.41 13.86 -13.59
CA GLY A 110 15.98 14.06 -13.71
C GLY A 110 15.12 12.98 -13.04
N ALA A 111 15.71 12.14 -12.18
CA ALA A 111 14.99 11.13 -11.39
C ALA A 111 14.58 11.69 -10.03
N ARG A 112 13.42 11.28 -9.52
CA ARG A 112 12.93 11.59 -8.16
C ARG A 112 12.90 10.34 -7.29
N GLY A 113 12.71 10.51 -5.96
CA GLY A 113 12.66 9.41 -5.02
C GLY A 113 11.47 8.47 -5.27
N ALA A 114 11.71 7.16 -5.15
CA ALA A 114 10.70 6.11 -5.37
C ALA A 114 10.63 5.08 -4.24
N GLY A 115 11.46 5.22 -3.18
CA GLY A 115 11.60 4.19 -2.15
C GLY A 115 10.33 3.91 -1.35
N GLU A 116 9.56 4.93 -1.00
CA GLU A 116 8.41 4.80 -0.10
C GLU A 116 7.06 5.14 -0.75
N ILE A 117 7.05 5.68 -1.96
CA ILE A 117 5.81 6.11 -2.60
C ILE A 117 4.85 4.93 -2.85
N GLY A 118 5.35 3.70 -2.94
CA GLY A 118 4.56 2.49 -3.12
C GLY A 118 3.59 2.20 -1.98
N ILE A 119 3.86 2.68 -0.75
CA ILE A 119 3.00 2.42 0.42
C ILE A 119 1.97 3.53 0.65
N THR A 120 2.24 4.76 0.23
CA THR A 120 1.51 5.95 0.69
C THR A 120 0.01 5.95 0.40
N GLY A 121 -0.44 5.39 -0.71
CA GLY A 121 -1.84 5.43 -1.13
C GLY A 121 -2.56 4.09 -1.12
N ILE A 122 -1.82 2.98 -1.00
CA ILE A 122 -2.38 1.65 -1.22
C ILE A 122 -3.38 1.23 -0.13
N THR A 123 -3.06 1.50 1.14
CA THR A 123 -3.95 1.17 2.27
C THR A 123 -5.31 1.86 2.11
N ALA A 124 -5.33 3.14 1.79
CA ALA A 124 -6.56 3.89 1.57
C ALA A 124 -7.34 3.36 0.33
N ALA A 125 -6.62 2.99 -0.74
CA ALA A 125 -7.24 2.42 -1.93
C ALA A 125 -7.92 1.07 -1.64
N ILE A 126 -7.28 0.20 -0.82
CA ILE A 126 -7.87 -1.08 -0.37
C ILE A 126 -9.13 -0.83 0.45
N VAL A 127 -9.07 0.03 1.47
CA VAL A 127 -10.22 0.32 2.33
C VAL A 127 -11.38 0.94 1.54
N ASN A 128 -11.09 1.78 0.56
CA ASN A 128 -12.11 2.32 -0.36
C ASN A 128 -12.71 1.24 -1.27
N ALA A 129 -11.90 0.30 -1.78
CA ALA A 129 -12.39 -0.81 -2.58
C ALA A 129 -13.31 -1.75 -1.75
N ILE A 130 -12.96 -2.01 -0.48
CA ILE A 130 -13.81 -2.76 0.45
C ILE A 130 -15.15 -2.04 0.67
N TYR A 131 -15.11 -0.74 0.92
CA TYR A 131 -16.33 0.06 1.04
C TYR A 131 -17.21 -0.03 -0.22
N HIS A 132 -16.60 0.08 -1.39
CA HIS A 132 -17.32 -0.04 -2.66
C HIS A 132 -17.97 -1.43 -2.84
N ALA A 133 -17.29 -2.49 -2.38
CA ALA A 133 -17.78 -3.86 -2.49
C ALA A 133 -18.88 -4.19 -1.46
N THR A 134 -18.84 -3.60 -0.25
CA THR A 134 -19.66 -4.02 0.89
C THR A 134 -20.64 -2.95 1.39
N GLY A 135 -20.43 -1.68 1.04
CA GLY A 135 -21.14 -0.55 1.63
C GLY A 135 -20.70 -0.22 3.07
N LYS A 136 -19.82 -1.01 3.68
CA LYS A 136 -19.37 -0.81 5.06
C LYS A 136 -18.13 0.07 5.11
N ARG A 137 -18.21 1.21 5.81
CA ARG A 137 -17.09 2.16 5.96
C ARG A 137 -16.30 1.83 7.23
N VAL A 138 -15.16 1.16 7.06
CA VAL A 138 -14.19 0.93 8.15
C VAL A 138 -13.18 2.07 8.16
N ARG A 139 -12.86 2.60 9.34
CA ARG A 139 -11.90 3.70 9.56
C ARG A 139 -10.70 3.28 10.41
N ASP A 140 -10.79 2.11 11.02
CA ASP A 140 -9.75 1.55 11.88
C ASP A 140 -9.12 0.33 11.20
N ILE A 141 -7.84 0.41 10.92
CA ILE A 141 -7.06 -0.68 10.30
C ILE A 141 -6.39 -1.53 11.40
N PRO A 142 -6.12 -2.81 11.11
CA PRO A 142 -6.48 -3.55 9.90
C PRO A 142 -8.01 -3.78 9.76
N VAL A 143 -8.48 -3.94 8.52
CA VAL A 143 -9.87 -4.31 8.23
C VAL A 143 -10.02 -5.82 8.42
N THR A 144 -10.32 -6.22 9.64
CA THR A 144 -10.54 -7.61 10.03
C THR A 144 -11.94 -8.10 9.65
N SER A 145 -12.12 -9.41 9.54
CA SER A 145 -13.37 -10.02 9.08
C SER A 145 -14.58 -9.66 9.95
N ASP A 146 -14.39 -9.56 11.27
CA ASP A 146 -15.44 -9.17 12.22
C ASP A 146 -16.04 -7.78 11.91
N LYS A 147 -15.23 -6.85 11.39
CA LYS A 147 -15.68 -5.51 10.99
C LYS A 147 -16.58 -5.52 9.74
N LEU A 148 -16.58 -6.63 9.00
CA LEU A 148 -17.31 -6.77 7.74
C LEU A 148 -18.55 -7.69 7.83
N ILE A 149 -18.64 -8.57 8.81
CA ILE A 149 -19.78 -9.48 8.99
C ILE A 149 -20.85 -8.96 9.97
N SER A 150 -20.53 -7.92 10.74
CA SER A 150 -21.42 -7.28 11.74
C SER A 150 -22.49 -6.40 11.10
#